data_f82fb49541166420730ee27d9744ee54
#
_entry.id   f82fb49541166420730ee27d9744ee54
#
_cell.length_a   1.000
_cell.length_b   1.000
_cell.length_c   1.000
_cell.angle_alpha   90.00
_cell.angle_beta   90.00
_cell.angle_gamma   90.00
#
_symmetry.space_group_name_H-M   'P 1'
#
loop_
_entity.id
_entity.type
_entity.pdbx_description
1 polymer ?
#
loop_
_entity_poly.entity_id
_entity_poly.type
_entity_poly.pdbx_seq_one_letter_code
_entity_poly.pdbx_strand_id
1 'polypeptide(L)'
;MDYSMNTAPLTVTQAVTLELIDSTGCSTPIDAELQYDPRDPFAVTTVFMTGRTQVRWTFGRDLLAAGLYEPSGDGDVHVWPCLDADGHAVVIIELCSPDGEALVQARTNDLSQFVQRMSRAVVPGTEADHLDLDRAIAAIFEAEAA
;
A
#
# COMPACT_ATOMS: atom_id res chain seq x y z
N MET A 1 -14.49 31.90 0.20
CA MET A 1 -14.28 31.28 0.03
C MET A 1 -14.22 30.30 -0.23
N ASP A 2 -14.25 29.89 -0.17
CA ASP A 2 -14.09 28.91 -0.25
C ASP A 2 -13.62 28.29 -0.93
N TYR A 3 -13.18 27.96 -0.82
CA TYR A 3 -12.57 27.26 -1.38
C TYR A 3 -12.29 26.11 -1.25
N SER A 4 -12.45 26.02 -0.70
CA SER A 4 -12.19 24.74 -0.47
C SER A 4 -12.92 23.84 -1.16
N MET A 5 -13.68 24.16 -1.55
CA MET A 5 -14.40 23.41 -2.10
C MET A 5 -14.03 22.54 -3.01
N ASN A 6 -13.38 22.62 -3.45
CA ASN A 6 -13.02 21.79 -4.45
C ASN A 6 -11.84 21.08 -4.14
N THR A 7 -11.55 20.90 -2.96
CA THR A 7 -10.40 20.17 -2.63
C THR A 7 -10.68 18.73 -2.71
N ALA A 8 -10.08 18.09 -3.68
CA ALA A 8 -9.97 16.65 -3.68
C ALA A 8 -9.18 16.24 -2.44
N PRO A 9 -9.46 15.08 -1.83
CA PRO A 9 -8.65 14.57 -0.75
C PRO A 9 -7.19 14.45 -1.19
N LEU A 10 -6.29 14.83 -0.32
CA LEU A 10 -4.88 14.79 -0.62
C LEU A 10 -4.35 13.36 -0.62
N THR A 11 -3.37 13.11 -1.48
CA THR A 11 -2.62 11.86 -1.47
C THR A 11 -1.92 11.71 -0.12
N VAL A 12 -1.98 10.51 0.44
CA VAL A 12 -1.29 10.18 1.68
C VAL A 12 0.03 9.53 1.33
N THR A 13 1.13 10.08 1.82
CA THR A 13 2.46 9.50 1.65
C THR A 13 3.14 9.41 3.00
N GLN A 14 3.93 8.37 3.18
CA GLN A 14 4.66 8.17 4.42
C GLN A 14 5.97 7.46 4.16
N ALA A 15 7.07 8.10 4.53
CA ALA A 15 8.39 7.49 4.42
C ALA A 15 8.55 6.48 5.55
N VAL A 16 9.07 5.29 5.24
CA VAL A 16 9.30 4.24 6.22
C VAL A 16 10.62 3.55 5.90
N THR A 17 11.22 2.91 6.90
CA THR A 17 12.32 2.00 6.69
C THR A 17 11.79 0.59 6.92
N LEU A 18 11.91 -0.25 5.91
CA LEU A 18 11.47 -1.64 5.95
C LEU A 18 12.70 -2.53 6.05
N GLU A 19 12.48 -3.80 6.38
CA GLU A 19 13.54 -4.80 6.38
C GLU A 19 13.24 -5.82 5.30
N LEU A 20 14.18 -5.99 4.39
CA LEU A 20 14.08 -7.03 3.38
C LEU A 20 14.71 -8.30 3.95
N ILE A 21 13.94 -9.38 4.02
CA ILE A 21 14.38 -10.64 4.62
C ILE A 21 14.74 -11.60 3.49
N ASP A 22 15.98 -12.09 3.50
CA ASP A 22 16.42 -13.05 2.48
C ASP A 22 16.13 -14.49 2.91
N SER A 23 16.46 -15.44 2.02
CA SER A 23 16.19 -16.85 2.26
C SER A 23 16.97 -17.45 3.44
N THR A 24 18.02 -16.77 3.89
CA THR A 24 18.81 -17.21 5.05
C THR A 24 18.32 -16.60 6.35
N GLY A 25 17.30 -15.73 6.28
CA GLY A 25 16.78 -15.02 7.45
C GLY A 25 17.52 -13.74 7.77
N CYS A 26 18.49 -13.34 6.96
CA CYS A 26 19.17 -12.07 7.15
C CYS A 26 18.30 -10.92 6.69
N SER A 27 18.30 -9.83 7.47
CA SER A 27 17.52 -8.66 7.12
C SER A 27 18.43 -7.53 6.67
N THR A 28 17.95 -6.77 5.68
CA THR A 28 18.63 -5.60 5.16
C THR A 28 17.65 -4.43 5.15
N PRO A 29 18.01 -3.30 5.76
CA PRO A 29 17.11 -2.13 5.73
C PRO A 29 16.95 -1.62 4.30
N ILE A 30 15.74 -1.23 3.97
CA ILE A 30 15.44 -0.62 2.69
C ILE A 30 14.49 0.55 2.91
N ASP A 31 14.84 1.70 2.38
CA ASP A 31 13.97 2.86 2.45
C ASP A 31 12.81 2.69 1.48
N ALA A 32 11.64 3.10 1.91
CA ALA A 32 10.44 2.98 1.10
C ALA A 32 9.48 4.13 1.40
N GLU A 33 8.50 4.26 0.53
CA GLU A 33 7.41 5.21 0.72
C GLU A 33 6.09 4.48 0.52
N LEU A 34 5.21 4.61 1.49
CA LEU A 34 3.84 4.13 1.37
C LEU A 34 2.99 5.24 0.78
N GLN A 35 2.16 4.91 -0.20
CA GLN A 35 1.35 5.88 -0.93
C GLN A 35 -0.09 5.42 -1.04
N TYR A 36 -1.01 6.36 -0.84
CA TYR A 36 -2.44 6.14 -1.06
C TYR A 36 -3.01 7.36 -1.75
N ASP A 37 -3.65 7.15 -2.89
CA ASP A 37 -4.29 8.21 -3.67
C ASP A 37 -5.80 8.01 -3.62
N PRO A 38 -6.57 8.95 -3.04
CA PRO A 38 -8.03 8.82 -2.99
C PRO A 38 -8.70 8.68 -4.36
N ARG A 39 -8.01 9.06 -5.43
CA ARG A 39 -8.53 8.88 -6.80
C ARG A 39 -8.44 7.43 -7.25
N ASP A 40 -7.63 6.63 -6.57
CA ASP A 40 -7.54 5.17 -6.75
C ASP A 40 -7.79 4.53 -5.39
N PRO A 41 -9.03 4.60 -4.89
CA PRO A 41 -9.32 4.43 -3.46
C PRO A 41 -9.20 3.00 -2.93
N PHE A 42 -9.13 2.01 -3.80
CA PHE A 42 -9.03 0.61 -3.39
C PHE A 42 -7.60 0.09 -3.33
N ALA A 43 -6.61 0.90 -3.69
CA ALA A 43 -5.24 0.45 -3.81
C ALA A 43 -4.29 1.24 -2.91
N VAL A 44 -3.21 0.58 -2.52
CA VAL A 44 -2.06 1.23 -1.89
C VAL A 44 -0.82 0.84 -2.68
N THR A 45 0.18 1.70 -2.67
CA THR A 45 1.43 1.44 -3.35
C THR A 45 2.59 1.58 -2.37
N THR A 46 3.50 0.62 -2.42
CA THR A 46 4.78 0.73 -1.73
C THR A 46 5.86 0.96 -2.78
N VAL A 47 6.63 2.03 -2.60
CA VAL A 47 7.74 2.35 -3.49
C VAL A 47 9.01 2.04 -2.75
N PHE A 48 9.75 1.04 -3.22
CA PHE A 48 11.03 0.65 -2.62
C PHE A 48 12.15 1.41 -3.31
N MET A 49 13.03 2.01 -2.51
CA MET A 49 14.19 2.76 -3.02
C MET A 49 15.38 1.81 -3.08
N THR A 50 15.63 1.22 -4.24
CA THR A 50 16.69 0.25 -4.40
C THR A 50 17.86 0.89 -5.16
N GLY A 51 18.73 1.60 -4.44
CA GLY A 51 19.87 2.27 -5.07
C GLY A 51 19.38 3.34 -6.04
N ARG A 52 19.64 3.12 -7.33
CA ARG A 52 19.26 4.10 -8.37
C ARG A 52 17.87 3.85 -8.94
N THR A 53 17.22 2.77 -8.53
CA THR A 53 15.96 2.34 -9.10
C THR A 53 14.88 2.40 -8.05
N GLN A 54 13.66 2.63 -8.48
CA GLN A 54 12.49 2.51 -7.62
C GLN A 54 11.68 1.32 -8.09
N VAL A 55 11.24 0.49 -7.16
CA VAL A 55 10.36 -0.64 -7.44
C VAL A 55 9.01 -0.37 -6.79
N ARG A 56 7.95 -0.43 -7.57
CA ARG A 56 6.61 -0.12 -7.09
C ARG A 56 5.78 -1.39 -7.03
N TRP A 57 5.13 -1.60 -5.89
CA TRP A 57 4.15 -2.67 -5.71
C TRP A 57 2.83 -2.06 -5.30
N THR A 58 1.79 -2.36 -6.07
CA THR A 58 0.43 -1.87 -5.79
C THR A 58 -0.45 -3.06 -5.46
N PHE A 59 -1.20 -2.95 -4.38
CA PHE A 59 -2.09 -4.02 -3.93
C PHE A 59 -3.27 -3.42 -3.16
N GLY A 60 -4.21 -4.28 -2.76
CA GLY A 60 -5.45 -3.83 -2.17
C GLY A 60 -5.29 -3.14 -0.83
N ARG A 61 -6.01 -2.04 -0.67
CA ARG A 61 -6.09 -1.30 0.58
C ARG A 61 -6.59 -2.18 1.72
N ASP A 62 -7.65 -2.97 1.46
CA ASP A 62 -8.23 -3.85 2.47
C ASP A 62 -7.28 -4.96 2.89
N LEU A 63 -6.44 -5.41 1.97
CA LEU A 63 -5.42 -6.41 2.25
C LEU A 63 -4.41 -5.89 3.27
N LEU A 64 -3.96 -4.67 3.09
CA LEU A 64 -3.02 -4.07 4.04
C LEU A 64 -3.68 -3.85 5.40
N ALA A 65 -4.87 -3.29 5.42
CA ALA A 65 -5.58 -3.01 6.66
C ALA A 65 -5.87 -4.28 7.45
N ALA A 66 -6.37 -5.33 6.78
CA ALA A 66 -6.65 -6.61 7.43
C ALA A 66 -5.38 -7.30 7.90
N GLY A 67 -4.31 -7.20 7.13
CA GLY A 67 -3.04 -7.85 7.45
C GLY A 67 -2.35 -7.34 8.71
N LEU A 68 -2.78 -6.21 9.25
CA LEU A 68 -2.29 -5.74 10.54
C LEU A 68 -2.78 -6.61 11.69
N TYR A 69 -3.89 -7.31 11.51
CA TYR A 69 -4.56 -8.07 12.58
C TYR A 69 -4.64 -9.56 12.34
N GLU A 70 -4.70 -9.98 11.07
CA GLU A 70 -4.84 -11.38 10.72
C GLU A 70 -4.20 -11.65 9.36
N PRO A 71 -3.77 -12.89 9.10
CA PRO A 71 -3.22 -13.20 7.79
C PRO A 71 -4.23 -12.92 6.69
N SER A 72 -3.79 -12.17 5.68
CA SER A 72 -4.60 -11.81 4.53
C SER A 72 -3.77 -12.00 3.28
N GLY A 73 -4.38 -12.48 2.22
CA GLY A 73 -3.66 -12.73 0.98
C GLY A 73 -4.57 -12.62 -0.22
N ASP A 74 -4.02 -12.11 -1.32
CA ASP A 74 -4.71 -12.05 -2.58
C ASP A 74 -3.67 -12.11 -3.69
N GLY A 75 -3.63 -13.24 -4.38
CA GLY A 75 -2.71 -13.42 -5.50
C GLY A 75 -1.25 -13.35 -5.09
N ASP A 76 -0.57 -12.35 -5.59
CA ASP A 76 0.89 -12.22 -5.42
C ASP A 76 1.31 -11.54 -4.12
N VAL A 77 0.37 -11.10 -3.31
CA VAL A 77 0.68 -10.39 -2.07
C VAL A 77 -0.02 -11.03 -0.89
N HIS A 78 0.75 -11.33 0.16
CA HIS A 78 0.24 -11.84 1.42
C HIS A 78 0.77 -10.97 2.55
N VAL A 79 -0.08 -10.66 3.51
CA VAL A 79 0.26 -9.77 4.64
C VAL A 79 -0.20 -10.42 5.92
N TRP A 80 0.67 -10.49 6.91
CA TRP A 80 0.29 -11.07 8.21
C TRP A 80 1.06 -10.45 9.37
N PRO A 81 0.43 -10.40 10.56
CA PRO A 81 1.12 -9.91 11.74
C PRO A 81 2.11 -10.97 12.27
N CYS A 82 3.19 -10.48 12.86
CA CYS A 82 4.24 -11.35 13.39
C CYS A 82 4.94 -10.64 14.55
N LEU A 83 5.86 -11.34 15.20
CA LEU A 83 6.78 -10.75 16.14
C LEU A 83 8.20 -10.91 15.58
N ASP A 84 9.04 -9.89 15.80
CA ASP A 84 10.45 -10.02 15.44
C ASP A 84 11.22 -10.80 16.50
N ALA A 85 12.53 -10.94 16.31
CA ALA A 85 13.37 -11.72 17.23
C ALA A 85 13.39 -11.14 18.65
N ASP A 86 13.10 -9.85 18.79
CA ASP A 86 13.07 -9.16 20.08
C ASP A 86 11.67 -9.09 20.67
N GLY A 87 10.68 -9.68 20.02
CA GLY A 87 9.30 -9.69 20.50
C GLY A 87 8.50 -8.45 20.14
N HIS A 88 9.00 -7.60 19.26
CA HIS A 88 8.27 -6.42 18.82
C HIS A 88 7.26 -6.77 17.72
N ALA A 89 6.13 -6.09 17.73
CA ALA A 89 5.10 -6.30 16.71
C ALA A 89 5.55 -5.79 15.36
N VAL A 90 5.49 -6.66 14.37
CA VAL A 90 5.81 -6.34 12.98
C VAL A 90 4.74 -6.93 12.07
N VAL A 91 4.75 -6.50 10.82
CA VAL A 91 3.89 -7.04 9.78
C VAL A 91 4.79 -7.53 8.66
N ILE A 92 4.54 -8.74 8.20
CA ILE A 92 5.27 -9.32 7.09
C ILE A 92 4.44 -9.13 5.83
N ILE A 93 5.09 -8.65 4.78
CA ILE A 93 4.49 -8.53 3.46
C ILE A 93 5.29 -9.43 2.53
N GLU A 94 4.62 -10.45 2.00
CA GLU A 94 5.22 -11.37 1.04
C GLU A 94 4.81 -10.94 -0.36
N LEU A 95 5.79 -10.73 -1.22
CA LEU A 95 5.58 -10.32 -2.60
C LEU A 95 6.10 -11.43 -3.50
N CYS A 96 5.21 -11.99 -4.32
CA CYS A 96 5.54 -13.08 -5.22
C CYS A 96 5.46 -12.61 -6.67
N SER A 97 6.45 -13.00 -7.47
CA SER A 97 6.45 -12.74 -8.90
C SER A 97 7.01 -13.98 -9.61
N PRO A 98 6.87 -14.07 -10.94
CA PRO A 98 7.49 -15.17 -11.69
C PRO A 98 9.00 -15.23 -11.50
N ASP A 99 9.63 -14.11 -11.18
CA ASP A 99 11.09 -14.04 -11.02
C ASP A 99 11.55 -14.37 -9.61
N GLY A 100 10.64 -14.52 -8.64
CA GLY A 100 11.00 -14.87 -7.29
C GLY A 100 10.05 -14.29 -6.24
N GLU A 101 10.49 -14.42 -4.99
CA GLU A 101 9.72 -13.97 -3.85
C GLU A 101 10.54 -13.02 -3.00
N ALA A 102 9.89 -12.08 -2.35
CA ALA A 102 10.50 -11.20 -1.39
C ALA A 102 9.66 -11.15 -0.12
N LEU A 103 10.31 -11.20 1.04
CA LEU A 103 9.68 -10.99 2.31
C LEU A 103 10.12 -9.63 2.85
N VAL A 104 9.16 -8.82 3.20
CA VAL A 104 9.40 -7.48 3.72
C VAL A 104 8.80 -7.39 5.10
N GLN A 105 9.56 -6.88 6.05
CA GLN A 105 9.11 -6.69 7.41
C GLN A 105 8.94 -5.20 7.66
N ALA A 106 7.78 -4.82 8.18
CA ALA A 106 7.47 -3.45 8.54
C ALA A 106 7.11 -3.38 10.03
N ARG A 107 7.43 -2.27 10.67
CA ARG A 107 6.97 -2.06 12.05
C ARG A 107 5.45 -1.86 12.02
N THR A 108 4.76 -2.55 12.90
CA THR A 108 3.30 -2.45 12.99
C THR A 108 2.86 -1.00 13.19
N ASN A 109 3.56 -0.24 14.04
CA ASN A 109 3.20 1.15 14.28
C ASN A 109 3.27 2.03 13.03
N ASP A 110 4.26 1.80 12.16
CA ASP A 110 4.40 2.56 10.93
C ASP A 110 3.22 2.30 10.00
N LEU A 111 2.86 1.04 9.82
CA LEU A 111 1.73 0.67 8.97
C LEU A 111 0.41 1.12 9.58
N SER A 112 0.27 1.02 10.90
CA SER A 112 -0.94 1.46 11.59
C SER A 112 -1.17 2.96 11.40
N GLN A 113 -0.12 3.76 11.50
CA GLN A 113 -0.21 5.19 11.23
C GLN A 113 -0.66 5.46 9.80
N PHE A 114 -0.07 4.76 8.86
CA PHE A 114 -0.43 4.94 7.44
C PHE A 114 -1.89 4.56 7.20
N VAL A 115 -2.33 3.42 7.73
CA VAL A 115 -3.70 2.95 7.57
C VAL A 115 -4.68 3.94 8.20
N GLN A 116 -4.35 4.53 9.35
CA GLN A 116 -5.18 5.55 9.97
C GLN A 116 -5.31 6.80 9.09
N ARG A 117 -4.20 7.26 8.53
CA ARG A 117 -4.20 8.43 7.63
C ARG A 117 -4.99 8.15 6.37
N MET A 118 -4.82 6.96 5.80
CA MET A 118 -5.58 6.52 4.64
C MET A 118 -7.09 6.48 4.95
N SER A 119 -7.45 5.95 6.12
CA SER A 119 -8.85 5.83 6.53
C SER A 119 -9.49 7.19 6.82
N ARG A 120 -8.70 8.18 7.19
CA ARG A 120 -9.21 9.55 7.33
C ARG A 120 -9.40 10.22 5.98
N ALA A 121 -8.53 9.91 5.02
CA ALA A 121 -8.66 10.46 3.67
C ALA A 121 -9.89 9.87 2.96
N VAL A 122 -10.11 8.58 3.11
CA VAL A 122 -11.26 7.88 2.55
C VAL A 122 -11.76 6.88 3.59
N VAL A 123 -12.91 7.15 4.18
CA VAL A 123 -13.47 6.30 5.23
C VAL A 123 -13.73 4.89 4.68
N PRO A 124 -13.35 3.83 5.41
CA PRO A 124 -13.60 2.46 4.97
C PRO A 124 -15.07 2.24 4.63
N GLY A 125 -15.33 1.61 3.49
CA GLY A 125 -16.68 1.38 2.99
C GLY A 125 -17.19 2.48 2.06
N THR A 126 -16.48 3.61 1.96
CA THR A 126 -16.87 4.71 1.08
C THR A 126 -15.96 4.86 -0.12
N GLU A 127 -15.09 3.90 -0.37
CA GLU A 127 -14.10 3.97 -1.45
C GLU A 127 -14.76 4.23 -2.81
N ALA A 128 -15.88 3.57 -3.07
CA ALA A 128 -16.57 3.72 -4.35
C ALA A 128 -17.03 5.15 -4.61
N ASP A 129 -17.27 5.92 -3.56
CA ASP A 129 -17.71 7.32 -3.70
C ASP A 129 -16.61 8.21 -4.26
N HIS A 130 -15.37 7.75 -4.23
CA HIS A 130 -14.22 8.48 -4.73
C HIS A 130 -13.83 8.09 -6.15
N LEU A 131 -14.57 7.15 -6.78
CA LEU A 131 -14.33 6.78 -8.16
C LEU A 131 -15.09 7.73 -9.07
N ASP A 132 -14.41 8.23 -10.09
CA ASP A 132 -15.05 8.99 -11.16
C ASP A 132 -15.42 8.00 -12.26
N LEU A 133 -16.59 7.37 -12.13
CA LEU A 133 -17.05 6.36 -13.08
C LEU A 133 -17.33 6.95 -14.47
N ASP A 134 -17.87 8.15 -14.53
CA ASP A 134 -18.14 8.79 -15.81
C ASP A 134 -16.85 9.03 -16.59
N ARG A 135 -15.82 9.48 -15.88
CA ARG A 135 -14.50 9.71 -16.49
C ARG A 135 -13.85 8.40 -16.93
N ALA A 136 -14.01 7.36 -16.10
CA ALA A 136 -13.47 6.04 -16.44
C ALA A 136 -14.14 5.47 -17.69
N ILE A 137 -15.46 5.61 -17.78
CA ILE A 137 -16.23 5.16 -18.94
C ILE A 137 -15.83 5.95 -20.18
N ALA A 138 -15.68 7.26 -20.07
CA ALA A 138 -15.24 8.11 -21.19
C ALA A 138 -13.86 7.67 -21.70
N ALA A 139 -12.95 7.34 -20.79
CA ALA A 139 -11.61 6.87 -21.17
C ALA A 139 -11.67 5.54 -21.95
N ILE A 140 -12.60 4.65 -21.58
CA ILE A 140 -12.80 3.39 -22.30
C ILE A 140 -13.29 3.67 -23.71
N PHE A 141 -14.26 4.56 -23.87
CA PHE A 141 -14.77 4.92 -25.20
C PHE A 141 -13.71 5.60 -26.06
N GLU A 142 -12.88 6.45 -25.50
CA GLU A 142 -11.79 7.06 -26.24
C GLU A 142 -10.79 6.01 -26.72
N ALA A 143 -10.49 5.02 -25.91
CA ALA A 143 -9.59 3.94 -26.28
C ALA A 143 -10.14 3.11 -27.43
N GLU A 144 -11.46 2.88 -27.45
CA GLU A 144 -12.09 2.15 -28.54
C GLU A 144 -12.14 2.95 -29.84
N ALA A 145 -12.25 4.27 -29.74
CA ALA A 145 -12.35 5.14 -30.89
C ALA A 145 -11.01 5.38 -31.60
N ALA A 146 -9.91 5.08 -30.92
CA ALA A 146 -8.56 5.36 -31.41
C ALA A 146 -8.08 4.35 -32.47
#